data_7ab09e17c9cde8b46bc7a2ab8638f0b4
#
_entry.id   7ab09e17c9cde8b46bc7a2ab8638f0b4
#
_cell.length_a   1.000
_cell.length_b   1.000
_cell.length_c   1.000
_cell.angle_alpha   90.00
_cell.angle_beta   90.00
_cell.angle_gamma   90.00
#
_symmetry.space_group_name_H-M   'P 1'
#
loop_
_entity.id
_entity.type
_entity.pdbx_description
1 polymer ?
#
loop_
_entity_poly.entity_id
_entity_poly.type
_entity_poly.pdbx_seq_one_letter_code
_entity_poly.pdbx_strand_id
1 'polypeptide(L)'
;MRTFGIPGTLVVVTLFASAGPAAGQTCQAPRVLVDTVLGMKYCTDPAFNGAVDALTQKLRQDARAARQAGRLVIYMSTPISPRGGGVEKVNVEIAAAVKARLEKAHGSGVWILDPGAHQMPNIGTKSPGGGDYMVMFTRLLAGDDGAGRDFDMVHFTGPGDMRAFFGCGGDDVTGCLARWLAGRAATDADLKRVADNPDARRAFLRYYAMRASAAYSSGAHDEWNIFVKINRKRTLGDQIALFFDGRAASPAEMETEISPGYEVR
;
A
#
# COMPACT_ATOMS: atom_id res chain seq x y z
N MET A 1 61.11 49.34 -8.54
CA MET A 1 59.64 49.49 -8.45
C MET A 1 59.06 48.32 -7.63
N ARG A 2 58.65 48.59 -6.41
CA ARG A 2 58.03 47.55 -5.49
C ARG A 2 56.56 47.86 -5.47
N THR A 3 55.76 46.88 -5.88
CA THR A 3 54.29 46.89 -5.78
C THR A 3 53.88 46.15 -4.51
N PHE A 4 53.27 46.89 -3.59
CA PHE A 4 52.62 46.31 -2.37
C PHE A 4 51.27 45.77 -2.74
N GLY A 5 51.07 44.47 -2.51
CA GLY A 5 49.74 43.80 -2.54
C GLY A 5 49.08 43.87 -1.18
N ILE A 6 47.83 44.33 -1.12
CA ILE A 6 47.00 44.39 0.08
C ILE A 6 46.26 43.04 0.17
N PRO A 7 46.28 42.30 1.30
CA PRO A 7 45.50 41.10 1.47
C PRO A 7 44.02 41.45 1.78
N GLY A 8 43.13 41.11 0.87
CA GLY A 8 41.68 41.22 1.11
C GLY A 8 41.18 40.14 2.07
N THR A 9 40.71 40.56 3.24
CA THR A 9 40.09 39.69 4.21
C THR A 9 38.67 39.32 3.74
N LEU A 10 38.48 38.04 3.39
CA LEU A 10 37.17 37.50 3.03
C LEU A 10 36.37 37.28 4.31
N VAL A 11 35.35 38.10 4.57
CA VAL A 11 34.39 37.89 5.67
C VAL A 11 33.32 36.91 5.17
N VAL A 12 33.41 35.67 5.63
CA VAL A 12 32.33 34.67 5.42
C VAL A 12 31.23 34.94 6.43
N VAL A 13 30.14 35.55 6.00
CA VAL A 13 28.90 35.69 6.80
C VAL A 13 28.16 34.38 6.72
N THR A 14 28.27 33.56 7.75
CA THR A 14 27.46 32.35 7.94
C THR A 14 26.05 32.76 8.39
N LEU A 15 25.09 32.76 7.47
CA LEU A 15 23.67 32.88 7.78
C LEU A 15 23.20 31.56 8.42
N PHE A 16 23.12 31.53 9.73
CA PHE A 16 22.37 30.47 10.42
C PHE A 16 20.86 30.71 10.16
N ALA A 17 20.30 29.99 9.20
CA ALA A 17 18.89 29.88 9.09
C ALA A 17 18.42 29.09 10.33
N SER A 18 17.78 29.75 11.29
CA SER A 18 17.04 29.10 12.37
C SER A 18 15.89 28.34 11.72
N ALA A 19 16.01 27.02 11.60
CA ALA A 19 14.90 26.15 11.31
C ALA A 19 13.91 26.31 12.47
N GLY A 20 12.84 27.05 12.26
CA GLY A 20 11.70 27.10 13.16
C GLY A 20 11.18 25.67 13.35
N PRO A 21 10.51 25.34 14.48
CA PRO A 21 9.92 24.03 14.68
C PRO A 21 9.03 23.72 13.46
N ALA A 22 9.28 22.58 12.83
CA ALA A 22 8.45 22.09 11.73
C ALA A 22 7.01 22.12 12.23
N ALA A 23 6.16 22.93 11.60
CA ALA A 23 4.73 22.98 11.94
C ALA A 23 4.20 21.55 11.72
N GLY A 24 3.88 20.85 12.79
CA GLY A 24 3.32 19.51 12.72
C GLY A 24 2.12 19.53 11.78
N GLN A 25 2.11 18.64 10.81
CA GLN A 25 0.99 18.56 9.88
C GLN A 25 -0.29 18.32 10.69
N THR A 26 -1.20 19.26 10.66
CA THR A 26 -2.51 19.17 11.32
C THR A 26 -3.53 18.56 10.36
N CYS A 27 -4.36 17.67 10.86
CA CYS A 27 -5.47 17.13 10.08
C CYS A 27 -6.50 18.24 9.79
N GLN A 28 -7.03 18.25 8.57
CA GLN A 28 -8.15 19.13 8.24
C GLN A 28 -9.43 18.63 8.89
N ALA A 29 -10.14 19.50 9.59
CA ALA A 29 -11.44 19.16 10.17
C ALA A 29 -12.41 18.58 9.11
N PRO A 30 -13.24 17.58 9.43
CA PRO A 30 -13.49 16.99 10.75
C PRO A 30 -12.50 15.90 11.20
N ARG A 31 -11.43 15.66 10.43
CA ARG A 31 -10.44 14.61 10.73
C ARG A 31 -9.59 14.94 11.94
N VAL A 32 -9.25 13.91 12.69
CA VAL A 32 -8.38 13.97 13.86
C VAL A 32 -7.13 13.12 13.66
N LEU A 33 -6.04 13.51 14.29
CA LEU A 33 -4.80 12.75 14.27
C LEU A 33 -4.91 11.58 15.24
N VAL A 34 -4.62 10.37 14.76
CA VAL A 34 -4.63 9.13 15.55
C VAL A 34 -3.26 8.52 15.53
N ASP A 35 -2.70 8.29 16.73
CA ASP A 35 -1.47 7.53 16.92
C ASP A 35 -1.75 6.03 16.94
N THR A 36 -0.83 5.23 16.41
CA THR A 36 -0.90 3.77 16.42
C THR A 36 0.15 3.17 17.36
N VAL A 37 0.00 1.88 17.69
CA VAL A 37 0.97 1.11 18.50
C VAL A 37 2.39 1.05 17.90
N LEU A 38 2.51 1.34 16.61
CA LEU A 38 3.79 1.42 15.90
C LEU A 38 4.37 2.84 15.84
N GLY A 39 3.71 3.83 16.46
CA GLY A 39 4.09 5.24 16.41
C GLY A 39 3.81 5.92 15.06
N MET A 40 3.10 5.25 14.15
CA MET A 40 2.62 5.84 12.90
C MET A 40 1.35 6.65 13.18
N LYS A 41 1.19 7.79 12.50
CA LYS A 41 0.09 8.73 12.72
C LYS A 41 -0.74 8.92 11.47
N TYR A 42 -2.05 8.94 11.62
CA TYR A 42 -2.97 9.10 10.50
C TYR A 42 -4.09 10.08 10.80
N CYS A 43 -4.51 10.82 9.76
CA CYS A 43 -5.71 11.65 9.84
C CYS A 43 -6.95 10.81 9.54
N THR A 44 -7.82 10.61 10.53
CA THR A 44 -9.05 9.80 10.43
C THR A 44 -10.30 10.64 10.63
N ASP A 45 -11.42 10.25 10.01
CA ASP A 45 -12.74 10.81 10.34
C ASP A 45 -13.35 9.99 11.49
N PRO A 46 -13.63 10.60 12.66
CA PRO A 46 -14.20 9.89 13.81
C PRO A 46 -15.51 9.15 13.52
N ALA A 47 -16.23 9.53 12.47
CA ALA A 47 -17.43 8.85 12.04
C ALA A 47 -17.18 7.37 11.70
N PHE A 48 -15.97 7.02 11.25
CA PHE A 48 -15.60 5.64 10.87
C PHE A 48 -15.03 4.80 12.00
N ASN A 49 -14.82 5.34 13.23
CA ASN A 49 -14.20 4.60 14.32
C ASN A 49 -14.91 3.26 14.60
N GLY A 50 -16.24 3.24 14.64
CA GLY A 50 -17.00 2.01 14.85
C GLY A 50 -16.80 0.97 13.73
N ALA A 51 -16.71 1.41 12.47
CA ALA A 51 -16.45 0.53 11.33
C ALA A 51 -15.00 -0.01 11.35
N VAL A 52 -14.03 0.85 11.71
CA VAL A 52 -12.63 0.47 11.90
C VAL A 52 -12.51 -0.62 12.97
N ASP A 53 -13.13 -0.41 14.13
CA ASP A 53 -13.04 -1.36 15.25
C ASP A 53 -13.71 -2.70 14.90
N ALA A 54 -14.91 -2.67 14.34
CA ALA A 54 -15.67 -3.87 13.99
C ALA A 54 -14.93 -4.70 12.92
N LEU A 55 -14.42 -4.06 11.87
CA LEU A 55 -13.72 -4.76 10.80
C LEU A 55 -12.34 -5.28 11.28
N THR A 56 -11.61 -4.51 12.07
CA THR A 56 -10.36 -4.97 12.71
C THR A 56 -10.60 -6.23 13.54
N GLN A 57 -11.62 -6.22 14.40
CA GLN A 57 -11.94 -7.35 15.26
C GLN A 57 -12.31 -8.59 14.45
N LYS A 58 -13.17 -8.43 13.43
CA LYS A 58 -13.58 -9.52 12.55
C LYS A 58 -12.37 -10.16 11.87
N LEU A 59 -11.53 -9.35 11.22
CA LEU A 59 -10.38 -9.87 10.46
C LEU A 59 -9.32 -10.51 11.35
N ARG A 60 -9.13 -10.01 12.58
CA ARG A 60 -8.28 -10.67 13.58
C ARG A 60 -8.84 -12.04 13.98
N GLN A 61 -10.15 -12.16 14.17
CA GLN A 61 -10.79 -13.45 14.48
C GLN A 61 -10.59 -14.43 13.34
N ASP A 62 -10.78 -14.02 12.09
CA ASP A 62 -10.58 -14.84 10.90
C ASP A 62 -9.13 -15.32 10.79
N ALA A 63 -8.16 -14.43 10.98
CA ALA A 63 -6.72 -14.76 10.96
C ALA A 63 -6.36 -15.76 12.06
N ARG A 64 -6.81 -15.53 13.29
CA ARG A 64 -6.57 -16.44 14.43
C ARG A 64 -7.21 -17.80 14.23
N ALA A 65 -8.42 -17.85 13.69
CA ALA A 65 -9.08 -19.11 13.36
C ALA A 65 -8.30 -19.92 12.30
N ALA A 66 -7.76 -19.23 11.29
CA ALA A 66 -6.88 -19.86 10.30
C ALA A 66 -5.60 -20.42 10.94
N ARG A 67 -4.92 -19.67 11.82
CA ARG A 67 -3.75 -20.17 12.58
C ARG A 67 -4.09 -21.36 13.48
N GLN A 68 -5.20 -21.31 14.18
CA GLN A 68 -5.66 -22.44 15.03
C GLN A 68 -5.94 -23.70 14.20
N ALA A 69 -6.35 -23.52 12.94
CA ALA A 69 -6.51 -24.62 11.98
C ALA A 69 -5.16 -25.08 11.36
N GLY A 70 -4.01 -24.57 11.84
CA GLY A 70 -2.67 -24.94 11.37
C GLY A 70 -2.29 -24.33 10.02
N ARG A 71 -2.98 -23.27 9.58
CA ARG A 71 -2.67 -22.59 8.31
C ARG A 71 -1.67 -21.46 8.53
N LEU A 72 -0.80 -21.23 7.56
CA LEU A 72 -0.03 -20.00 7.46
C LEU A 72 -0.95 -18.84 7.05
N VAL A 73 -0.78 -17.70 7.69
CA VAL A 73 -1.60 -16.51 7.46
C VAL A 73 -0.83 -15.51 6.63
N ILE A 74 -1.33 -15.22 5.44
CA ILE A 74 -0.72 -14.31 4.46
C ILE A 74 -1.56 -13.05 4.35
N TYR A 75 -0.92 -11.89 4.48
CA TYR A 75 -1.50 -10.60 4.08
C TYR A 75 -1.13 -10.30 2.62
N MET A 76 -2.10 -9.87 1.83
CA MET A 76 -1.87 -9.53 0.43
C MET A 76 -2.10 -8.04 0.21
N SER A 77 -1.02 -7.29 -0.05
CA SER A 77 -1.06 -5.86 -0.36
C SER A 77 -1.22 -5.66 -1.85
N THR A 78 -2.43 -5.30 -2.28
CA THR A 78 -2.74 -4.99 -3.68
C THR A 78 -3.33 -3.58 -3.80
N PRO A 79 -2.84 -2.72 -4.72
CA PRO A 79 -3.41 -1.41 -4.97
C PRO A 79 -4.87 -1.50 -5.44
N ILE A 80 -5.81 -1.02 -4.63
CA ILE A 80 -7.24 -1.01 -4.98
C ILE A 80 -7.69 0.34 -5.52
N SER A 81 -7.10 1.44 -5.03
CA SER A 81 -7.48 2.79 -5.42
C SER A 81 -7.36 3.02 -6.93
N PRO A 82 -8.36 3.68 -7.57
CA PRO A 82 -8.28 4.04 -8.99
C PRO A 82 -7.35 5.23 -9.27
N ARG A 83 -6.67 5.77 -8.26
CA ARG A 83 -5.78 6.92 -8.41
C ARG A 83 -4.67 6.64 -9.42
N GLY A 84 -4.45 7.61 -10.30
CA GLY A 84 -3.39 7.50 -11.33
C GLY A 84 -3.83 6.85 -12.64
N GLY A 85 -5.12 6.47 -12.77
CA GLY A 85 -5.70 5.94 -14.01
C GLY A 85 -6.14 4.47 -13.93
N GLY A 86 -6.06 3.86 -12.75
CA GLY A 86 -6.63 2.54 -12.52
C GLY A 86 -8.16 2.55 -12.58
N VAL A 87 -8.75 1.37 -12.67
CA VAL A 87 -10.19 1.14 -12.55
C VAL A 87 -10.40 0.26 -11.33
N GLU A 88 -11.13 0.75 -10.32
CA GLU A 88 -11.30 0.06 -9.03
C GLU A 88 -11.78 -1.38 -9.19
N LYS A 89 -12.80 -1.60 -10.03
CA LYS A 89 -13.30 -2.94 -10.35
C LYS A 89 -12.20 -3.87 -10.88
N VAL A 90 -11.35 -3.36 -11.78
CA VAL A 90 -10.22 -4.14 -12.33
C VAL A 90 -9.17 -4.41 -11.25
N ASN A 91 -8.90 -3.43 -10.38
CA ASN A 91 -7.97 -3.62 -9.27
C ASN A 91 -8.46 -4.70 -8.28
N VAL A 92 -9.77 -4.75 -8.01
CA VAL A 92 -10.39 -5.81 -7.19
C VAL A 92 -10.31 -7.18 -7.90
N GLU A 93 -10.55 -7.23 -9.21
CA GLU A 93 -10.39 -8.47 -10.00
C GLU A 93 -8.92 -8.95 -9.98
N ILE A 94 -7.95 -8.04 -10.06
CA ILE A 94 -6.53 -8.35 -9.93
C ILE A 94 -6.24 -8.94 -8.55
N ALA A 95 -6.72 -8.31 -7.49
CA ALA A 95 -6.52 -8.80 -6.13
C ALA A 95 -7.06 -10.25 -5.98
N ALA A 96 -8.27 -10.50 -6.45
CA ALA A 96 -8.86 -11.84 -6.44
C ALA A 96 -8.02 -12.87 -7.25
N ALA A 97 -7.49 -12.46 -8.41
CA ALA A 97 -6.67 -13.34 -9.24
C ALA A 97 -5.29 -13.64 -8.60
N VAL A 98 -4.65 -12.65 -7.97
CA VAL A 98 -3.41 -12.84 -7.22
C VAL A 98 -3.65 -13.77 -6.04
N LYS A 99 -4.73 -13.57 -5.28
CA LYS A 99 -5.12 -14.46 -4.19
C LYS A 99 -5.29 -15.90 -4.67
N ALA A 100 -6.08 -16.12 -5.72
CA ALA A 100 -6.30 -17.45 -6.28
C ALA A 100 -5.02 -18.15 -6.75
N ARG A 101 -4.08 -17.37 -7.31
CA ARG A 101 -2.77 -17.87 -7.71
C ARG A 101 -1.92 -18.29 -6.51
N LEU A 102 -1.89 -17.49 -5.46
CA LEU A 102 -1.18 -17.83 -4.22
C LEU A 102 -1.81 -19.05 -3.53
N GLU A 103 -3.13 -19.11 -3.45
CA GLU A 103 -3.85 -20.30 -2.93
C GLU A 103 -3.53 -21.57 -3.73
N LYS A 104 -3.46 -21.45 -5.06
CA LYS A 104 -3.07 -22.58 -5.91
C LYS A 104 -1.61 -23.01 -5.69
N ALA A 105 -0.70 -22.05 -5.50
CA ALA A 105 0.72 -22.33 -5.29
C ALA A 105 1.00 -22.97 -3.93
N HIS A 106 0.30 -22.55 -2.89
CA HIS A 106 0.53 -22.99 -1.50
C HIS A 106 -0.46 -24.06 -1.00
N GLY A 107 -1.53 -24.31 -1.75
CA GLY A 107 -2.57 -25.29 -1.39
C GLY A 107 -3.40 -24.90 -0.19
N SER A 108 -4.00 -25.89 0.50
CA SER A 108 -4.89 -25.67 1.64
C SER A 108 -4.18 -25.26 2.94
N GLY A 109 -2.85 -25.29 2.94
CA GLY A 109 -2.02 -24.91 4.10
C GLY A 109 -1.95 -23.41 4.37
N VAL A 110 -2.59 -22.56 3.55
CA VAL A 110 -2.58 -21.09 3.72
C VAL A 110 -3.99 -20.54 3.89
N TRP A 111 -4.07 -19.38 4.53
CA TRP A 111 -5.21 -18.49 4.50
C TRP A 111 -4.71 -17.10 4.10
N ILE A 112 -5.36 -16.48 3.12
CA ILE A 112 -4.92 -15.22 2.53
C ILE A 112 -5.95 -14.13 2.79
N LEU A 113 -5.54 -13.09 3.49
CA LEU A 113 -6.31 -11.87 3.65
C LEU A 113 -6.10 -10.97 2.44
N ASP A 114 -7.19 -10.75 1.70
CA ASP A 114 -7.28 -9.78 0.61
C ASP A 114 -8.00 -8.53 1.10
N PRO A 115 -7.31 -7.40 1.30
CA PRO A 115 -7.93 -6.14 1.71
C PRO A 115 -9.02 -5.64 0.75
N GLY A 116 -8.90 -5.94 -0.53
CA GLY A 116 -9.88 -5.55 -1.55
C GLY A 116 -11.27 -6.13 -1.33
N ALA A 117 -11.35 -7.31 -0.70
CA ALA A 117 -12.61 -7.97 -0.36
C ALA A 117 -13.24 -7.45 0.94
N HIS A 118 -12.55 -6.57 1.68
CA HIS A 118 -12.94 -6.13 3.02
C HIS A 118 -12.99 -4.60 3.12
N GLN A 119 -13.94 -4.00 2.39
CA GLN A 119 -14.12 -2.55 2.39
C GLN A 119 -15.03 -2.10 3.55
N MET A 120 -14.66 -0.97 4.18
CA MET A 120 -15.54 -0.32 5.14
C MET A 120 -16.77 0.29 4.42
N PRO A 121 -17.96 0.21 5.02
CA PRO A 121 -19.16 0.80 4.42
C PRO A 121 -19.10 2.33 4.44
N ASN A 122 -19.81 2.94 3.49
CA ASN A 122 -20.09 4.36 3.55
C ASN A 122 -21.02 4.67 4.73
N ILE A 123 -20.86 5.85 5.33
CA ILE A 123 -21.72 6.36 6.40
C ILE A 123 -22.47 7.60 5.86
N GLY A 124 -23.72 7.41 5.50
CA GLY A 124 -24.47 8.43 4.75
C GLY A 124 -23.78 8.71 3.41
N THR A 125 -23.42 9.97 3.17
CA THR A 125 -22.69 10.39 1.95
C THR A 125 -21.18 10.34 2.08
N LYS A 126 -20.65 9.99 3.27
CA LYS A 126 -19.21 9.93 3.53
C LYS A 126 -18.66 8.57 3.14
N SER A 127 -17.50 8.57 2.49
CA SER A 127 -16.68 7.38 2.25
C SER A 127 -15.45 7.38 3.15
N PRO A 128 -14.98 6.21 3.61
CA PRO A 128 -13.75 6.12 4.39
C PRO A 128 -12.55 6.59 3.56
N GLY A 129 -11.64 7.30 4.18
CA GLY A 129 -10.40 7.77 3.55
C GLY A 129 -9.22 6.83 3.77
N GLY A 130 -8.10 7.12 3.09
CA GLY A 130 -6.88 6.32 3.25
C GLY A 130 -6.39 6.24 4.69
N GLY A 131 -6.47 7.32 5.47
CA GLY A 131 -6.09 7.33 6.88
C GLY A 131 -6.94 6.39 7.74
N ASP A 132 -8.27 6.29 7.46
CA ASP A 132 -9.17 5.39 8.16
C ASP A 132 -8.80 3.93 7.92
N TYR A 133 -8.52 3.57 6.66
CA TYR A 133 -8.02 2.24 6.30
C TYR A 133 -6.65 1.95 6.92
N MET A 134 -5.73 2.93 6.92
CA MET A 134 -4.39 2.68 7.47
C MET A 134 -4.38 2.51 8.98
N VAL A 135 -5.24 3.20 9.74
CA VAL A 135 -5.44 2.91 11.17
C VAL A 135 -5.97 1.50 11.37
N MET A 136 -6.98 1.11 10.59
CA MET A 136 -7.55 -0.24 10.63
C MET A 136 -6.49 -1.31 10.33
N PHE A 137 -5.75 -1.18 9.22
CA PHE A 137 -4.71 -2.15 8.85
C PHE A 137 -3.53 -2.14 9.83
N THR A 138 -3.11 -0.98 10.34
CA THR A 138 -2.05 -0.95 11.37
C THR A 138 -2.49 -1.71 12.62
N ARG A 139 -3.70 -1.48 13.11
CA ARG A 139 -4.24 -2.23 14.26
C ARG A 139 -4.35 -3.72 13.98
N LEU A 140 -4.86 -4.11 12.81
CA LEU A 140 -4.99 -5.49 12.39
C LEU A 140 -3.63 -6.20 12.34
N LEU A 141 -2.70 -5.62 11.59
CA LEU A 141 -1.41 -6.24 11.27
C LEU A 141 -0.45 -6.25 12.47
N ALA A 142 -0.40 -5.15 13.23
CA ALA A 142 0.51 -5.02 14.37
C ALA A 142 0.03 -5.77 15.61
N GLY A 143 -1.27 -5.97 15.76
CA GLY A 143 -1.84 -6.46 17.01
C GLY A 143 -1.76 -5.40 18.11
N ASP A 144 -2.01 -5.82 19.37
CA ASP A 144 -2.07 -4.89 20.50
C ASP A 144 -0.68 -4.55 21.05
N ASP A 145 0.30 -5.44 20.88
CA ASP A 145 1.71 -5.29 21.30
C ASP A 145 2.63 -4.76 20.19
N GLY A 146 2.10 -4.60 18.97
CA GLY A 146 2.88 -4.16 17.82
C GLY A 146 3.79 -5.24 17.24
N ALA A 147 3.67 -6.50 17.65
CA ALA A 147 4.51 -7.60 17.20
C ALA A 147 3.92 -8.41 16.03
N GLY A 148 2.68 -8.14 15.62
CA GLY A 148 2.07 -8.71 14.42
C GLY A 148 1.98 -10.23 14.41
N ARG A 149 1.67 -10.86 15.56
CA ARG A 149 1.77 -12.31 15.75
C ARG A 149 0.79 -13.15 14.95
N ASP A 150 -0.23 -12.52 14.38
CA ASP A 150 -1.28 -13.21 13.63
C ASP A 150 -0.90 -13.47 12.16
N PHE A 151 0.24 -12.91 11.67
CA PHE A 151 0.68 -13.02 10.28
C PHE A 151 2.06 -13.65 10.17
N ASP A 152 2.24 -14.49 9.14
CA ASP A 152 3.48 -15.21 8.85
C ASP A 152 4.20 -14.62 7.62
N MET A 153 3.43 -14.06 6.67
CA MET A 153 3.94 -13.58 5.40
C MET A 153 3.11 -12.40 4.88
N VAL A 154 3.74 -11.53 4.09
CA VAL A 154 3.04 -10.55 3.26
C VAL A 154 3.49 -10.68 1.81
N HIS A 155 2.53 -10.58 0.88
CA HIS A 155 2.77 -10.50 -0.55
C HIS A 155 2.35 -9.13 -1.07
N PHE A 156 3.32 -8.35 -1.53
CA PHE A 156 3.09 -7.08 -2.22
C PHE A 156 2.97 -7.34 -3.72
N THR A 157 1.81 -7.02 -4.26
CA THR A 157 1.51 -7.18 -5.69
C THR A 157 2.41 -6.29 -6.55
N GLY A 158 3.10 -6.87 -7.49
CA GLY A 158 4.04 -6.19 -8.37
C GLY A 158 3.65 -6.21 -9.85
N PRO A 159 4.53 -5.71 -10.73
CA PRO A 159 4.27 -5.66 -12.17
C PRO A 159 4.06 -7.03 -12.83
N GLY A 160 4.74 -8.08 -12.35
CA GLY A 160 4.57 -9.45 -12.85
C GLY A 160 3.20 -10.00 -12.56
N ASP A 161 2.68 -9.75 -11.33
CA ASP A 161 1.33 -10.11 -10.94
C ASP A 161 0.29 -9.45 -11.84
N MET A 162 0.46 -8.15 -12.11
CA MET A 162 -0.41 -7.38 -13.01
C MET A 162 -0.38 -7.95 -14.43
N ARG A 163 0.81 -8.21 -14.96
CA ARG A 163 0.96 -8.81 -16.32
C ARG A 163 0.33 -10.18 -16.40
N ALA A 164 0.47 -11.01 -15.37
CA ALA A 164 -0.14 -12.33 -15.31
C ALA A 164 -1.67 -12.26 -15.36
N PHE A 165 -2.29 -11.32 -14.65
CA PHE A 165 -3.74 -11.09 -14.71
C PHE A 165 -4.22 -10.74 -16.13
N PHE A 166 -3.53 -9.82 -16.80
CA PHE A 166 -3.88 -9.38 -18.14
C PHE A 166 -3.48 -10.38 -19.26
N GLY A 167 -2.70 -11.41 -18.94
CA GLY A 167 -2.10 -12.29 -19.93
C GLY A 167 -1.03 -11.60 -20.80
N CYS A 168 -0.35 -10.57 -20.25
CA CYS A 168 0.57 -9.70 -20.97
C CYS A 168 2.04 -10.02 -20.64
N GLY A 169 2.48 -11.25 -20.91
CA GLY A 169 3.85 -11.73 -20.61
C GLY A 169 4.92 -11.39 -21.66
N GLY A 170 4.57 -10.77 -22.79
CA GLY A 170 5.51 -10.44 -23.87
C GLY A 170 6.04 -9.00 -23.80
N ASP A 171 6.79 -8.61 -24.83
CA ASP A 171 7.47 -7.30 -24.92
C ASP A 171 6.51 -6.13 -25.19
N ASP A 172 5.37 -6.38 -25.86
CA ASP A 172 4.33 -5.38 -26.15
C ASP A 172 3.26 -5.36 -25.07
N VAL A 173 3.62 -4.96 -23.85
CA VAL A 173 2.67 -4.84 -22.73
C VAL A 173 1.56 -3.84 -23.02
N THR A 174 1.88 -2.70 -23.62
CA THR A 174 0.90 -1.62 -23.89
C THR A 174 -0.14 -2.06 -24.93
N GLY A 175 0.29 -2.69 -26.02
CA GLY A 175 -0.62 -3.23 -27.03
C GLY A 175 -1.47 -4.38 -26.51
N CYS A 176 -0.89 -5.24 -25.66
CA CYS A 176 -1.64 -6.30 -24.98
C CYS A 176 -2.75 -5.72 -24.10
N LEU A 177 -2.45 -4.75 -23.25
CA LEU A 177 -3.44 -4.06 -22.42
C LEU A 177 -4.52 -3.36 -23.25
N ALA A 178 -4.14 -2.75 -24.38
CA ALA A 178 -5.11 -2.13 -25.29
C ALA A 178 -6.09 -3.15 -25.88
N ARG A 179 -5.62 -4.33 -26.29
CA ARG A 179 -6.46 -5.44 -26.77
C ARG A 179 -7.35 -5.98 -25.64
N TRP A 180 -6.81 -6.17 -24.45
CA TRP A 180 -7.59 -6.60 -23.29
C TRP A 180 -8.72 -5.61 -22.98
N LEU A 181 -8.41 -4.30 -22.92
CA LEU A 181 -9.42 -3.26 -22.67
C LEU A 181 -10.50 -3.27 -23.75
N ALA A 182 -10.13 -3.36 -25.03
CA ALA A 182 -11.09 -3.41 -26.14
C ALA A 182 -12.01 -4.63 -26.05
N GLY A 183 -11.47 -5.80 -25.70
CA GLY A 183 -12.23 -7.03 -25.52
C GLY A 183 -13.25 -6.90 -24.36
N ARG A 184 -12.82 -6.38 -23.21
CA ARG A 184 -13.69 -6.19 -22.05
C ARG A 184 -14.74 -5.09 -22.26
N ALA A 185 -14.40 -4.04 -22.99
CA ALA A 185 -15.31 -2.92 -23.32
C ALA A 185 -16.54 -3.37 -24.12
N ALA A 186 -16.48 -4.50 -24.80
CA ALA A 186 -17.62 -5.06 -25.53
C ALA A 186 -18.77 -5.49 -24.61
N THR A 187 -18.50 -5.83 -23.36
CA THR A 187 -19.49 -6.37 -22.40
C THR A 187 -19.56 -5.60 -21.08
N ASP A 188 -18.65 -4.64 -20.85
CA ASP A 188 -18.54 -3.86 -19.62
C ASP A 188 -18.67 -2.37 -19.91
N ALA A 189 -19.78 -1.75 -19.47
CA ALA A 189 -20.10 -0.36 -19.75
C ALA A 189 -19.10 0.63 -19.13
N ASP A 190 -18.51 0.29 -17.98
CA ASP A 190 -17.51 1.14 -17.32
C ASP A 190 -16.19 1.13 -18.11
N LEU A 191 -15.75 -0.05 -18.53
CA LEU A 191 -14.56 -0.18 -19.36
C LEU A 191 -14.80 0.35 -20.79
N LYS A 192 -16.04 0.30 -21.28
CA LYS A 192 -16.39 0.96 -22.54
C LYS A 192 -16.18 2.48 -22.45
N ARG A 193 -16.62 3.13 -21.35
CA ARG A 193 -16.35 4.57 -21.16
C ARG A 193 -14.86 4.89 -21.13
N VAL A 194 -14.06 4.03 -20.50
CA VAL A 194 -12.59 4.18 -20.50
C VAL A 194 -12.01 4.00 -21.90
N ALA A 195 -12.46 3.01 -22.67
CA ALA A 195 -11.98 2.74 -24.02
C ALA A 195 -12.33 3.83 -25.02
N ASP A 196 -13.54 4.40 -24.92
CA ASP A 196 -14.07 5.44 -25.82
C ASP A 196 -13.45 6.83 -25.53
N ASN A 197 -12.94 7.08 -24.32
CA ASN A 197 -12.31 8.35 -23.99
C ASN A 197 -10.78 8.26 -24.14
N PRO A 198 -10.16 9.03 -25.06
CA PRO A 198 -8.72 8.94 -25.33
C PRO A 198 -7.84 9.19 -24.10
N ASP A 199 -8.21 10.15 -23.24
CA ASP A 199 -7.44 10.49 -22.05
C ASP A 199 -7.57 9.41 -20.97
N ALA A 200 -8.76 8.90 -20.75
CA ALA A 200 -9.01 7.79 -19.82
C ALA A 200 -8.30 6.51 -20.30
N ARG A 201 -8.38 6.21 -21.61
CA ARG A 201 -7.64 5.09 -22.21
C ARG A 201 -6.13 5.23 -22.02
N ARG A 202 -5.58 6.41 -22.29
CA ARG A 202 -4.14 6.67 -22.07
C ARG A 202 -3.75 6.51 -20.60
N ALA A 203 -4.60 7.02 -19.67
CA ALA A 203 -4.38 6.89 -18.24
C ALA A 203 -4.41 5.42 -17.81
N PHE A 204 -5.37 4.62 -18.29
CA PHE A 204 -5.47 3.17 -18.08
C PHE A 204 -4.21 2.45 -18.51
N LEU A 205 -3.78 2.65 -19.77
CA LEU A 205 -2.60 1.99 -20.33
C LEU A 205 -1.34 2.36 -19.53
N ARG A 206 -1.14 3.65 -19.22
CA ARG A 206 -0.01 4.11 -18.40
C ARG A 206 -0.02 3.49 -17.02
N TYR A 207 -1.20 3.43 -16.38
CA TYR A 207 -1.35 2.87 -15.05
C TYR A 207 -0.95 1.39 -15.04
N TYR A 208 -1.62 0.56 -15.81
CA TYR A 208 -1.38 -0.89 -15.79
C TYR A 208 -0.06 -1.33 -16.42
N ALA A 209 0.49 -0.58 -17.37
CA ALA A 209 1.80 -0.90 -17.92
C ALA A 209 2.97 -0.54 -16.98
N MET A 210 2.83 0.53 -16.16
CA MET A 210 3.97 1.16 -15.51
C MET A 210 3.79 1.38 -14.00
N ARG A 211 2.56 1.52 -13.50
CA ARG A 211 2.27 2.00 -12.15
C ARG A 211 1.40 1.09 -11.30
N ALA A 212 0.73 0.12 -11.87
CA ALA A 212 -0.14 -0.80 -11.13
C ALA A 212 0.73 -1.78 -10.33
N SER A 213 1.22 -1.33 -9.19
CA SER A 213 2.12 -2.09 -8.32
C SER A 213 2.07 -1.46 -6.93
N ALA A 214 2.32 -2.26 -5.92
CA ALA A 214 2.47 -1.80 -4.53
C ALA A 214 3.51 -0.66 -4.41
N ALA A 215 4.55 -0.66 -5.24
CA ALA A 215 5.58 0.38 -5.28
C ALA A 215 5.08 1.80 -5.62
N TYR A 216 3.85 1.94 -6.11
CA TYR A 216 3.24 3.24 -6.43
C TYR A 216 1.95 3.50 -5.65
N SER A 217 1.60 2.62 -4.71
CA SER A 217 0.40 2.73 -3.90
C SER A 217 0.71 3.35 -2.54
N SER A 218 0.06 4.48 -2.22
CA SER A 218 0.22 5.11 -0.90
C SER A 218 -0.14 4.15 0.26
N GLY A 219 -1.20 3.35 0.13
CA GLY A 219 -1.55 2.36 1.14
C GLY A 219 -0.48 1.29 1.30
N ALA A 220 0.01 0.74 0.19
CA ALA A 220 1.05 -0.28 0.22
C ALA A 220 2.40 0.24 0.76
N HIS A 221 2.71 1.53 0.58
CA HIS A 221 3.89 2.15 1.22
C HIS A 221 3.77 2.12 2.75
N ASP A 222 2.62 2.51 3.28
CA ASP A 222 2.39 2.46 4.72
C ASP A 222 2.36 1.01 5.23
N GLU A 223 1.75 0.09 4.49
CA GLU A 223 1.76 -1.34 4.80
C GLU A 223 3.18 -1.91 4.85
N TRP A 224 4.05 -1.55 3.89
CA TRP A 224 5.46 -1.91 3.93
C TRP A 224 6.13 -1.42 5.22
N ASN A 225 5.96 -0.15 5.56
CA ASN A 225 6.52 0.45 6.77
C ASN A 225 5.95 -0.19 8.05
N ILE A 226 4.66 -0.58 8.06
CA ILE A 226 4.07 -1.36 9.15
C ILE A 226 4.84 -2.66 9.36
N PHE A 227 5.09 -3.44 8.31
CA PHE A 227 5.81 -4.71 8.42
C PHE A 227 7.27 -4.54 8.80
N VAL A 228 7.96 -3.51 8.30
CA VAL A 228 9.31 -3.16 8.74
C VAL A 228 9.34 -2.87 10.24
N LYS A 229 8.40 -2.05 10.74
CA LYS A 229 8.30 -1.71 12.18
C LYS A 229 7.94 -2.93 13.05
N ILE A 230 7.08 -3.82 12.57
CA ILE A 230 6.76 -5.08 13.23
C ILE A 230 8.01 -5.96 13.32
N ASN A 231 8.72 -6.16 12.21
CA ASN A 231 9.88 -7.03 12.14
C ASN A 231 11.05 -6.55 13.01
N ARG A 232 11.19 -5.23 13.23
CA ARG A 232 12.16 -4.69 14.20
C ARG A 232 11.88 -5.09 15.65
N LYS A 233 10.65 -5.48 15.97
CA LYS A 233 10.27 -5.97 17.32
C LYS A 233 10.37 -7.50 17.45
N ARG A 234 10.67 -8.21 16.36
CA ARG A 234 10.74 -9.68 16.32
C ARG A 234 12.17 -10.16 16.22
N THR A 235 12.43 -11.37 16.69
CA THR A 235 13.73 -12.01 16.48
C THR A 235 13.89 -12.38 15.02
N LEU A 236 15.15 -12.46 14.53
CA LEU A 236 15.46 -12.74 13.13
C LEU A 236 14.76 -14.02 12.59
N GLY A 237 14.67 -15.07 13.41
CA GLY A 237 14.01 -16.33 13.01
C GLY A 237 12.49 -16.32 13.06
N ASP A 238 11.88 -15.24 13.60
CA ASP A 238 10.43 -15.09 13.76
C ASP A 238 9.85 -13.92 12.94
N GLN A 239 10.67 -13.31 12.08
CA GLN A 239 10.22 -12.18 11.26
C GLN A 239 9.17 -12.61 10.24
N ILE A 240 8.20 -11.71 9.98
CA ILE A 240 7.22 -11.88 8.91
C ILE A 240 7.98 -11.83 7.58
N ALA A 241 7.79 -12.84 6.74
CA ALA A 241 8.41 -12.89 5.42
C ALA A 241 7.75 -11.89 4.46
N LEU A 242 8.55 -11.00 3.87
CA LEU A 242 8.08 -10.00 2.91
C LEU A 242 8.40 -10.46 1.49
N PHE A 243 7.39 -10.43 0.61
CA PHE A 243 7.53 -10.72 -0.81
C PHE A 243 7.03 -9.56 -1.64
N PHE A 244 7.75 -9.22 -2.70
CA PHE A 244 7.33 -8.28 -3.71
C PHE A 244 7.37 -8.95 -5.09
N ASP A 245 6.23 -8.99 -5.77
CA ASP A 245 6.10 -9.61 -7.10
C ASP A 245 6.59 -11.08 -7.14
N GLY A 246 6.38 -11.82 -6.06
CA GLY A 246 6.83 -13.20 -5.89
C GLY A 246 8.29 -13.38 -5.48
N ARG A 247 9.09 -12.30 -5.40
CA ARG A 247 10.47 -12.31 -4.92
C ARG A 247 10.52 -12.02 -3.41
N ALA A 248 11.24 -12.82 -2.65
CA ALA A 248 11.51 -12.50 -1.26
C ALA A 248 12.31 -11.19 -1.14
N ALA A 249 11.93 -10.33 -0.20
CA ALA A 249 12.70 -9.15 0.13
C ALA A 249 14.04 -9.56 0.78
N SER A 250 15.10 -8.85 0.42
CA SER A 250 16.41 -9.02 1.08
C SER A 250 16.37 -8.51 2.52
N PRO A 251 17.31 -8.94 3.39
CA PRO A 251 17.41 -8.42 4.76
C PRO A 251 17.47 -6.89 4.80
N ALA A 252 18.23 -6.25 3.90
CA ALA A 252 18.33 -4.79 3.84
C ALA A 252 17.00 -4.12 3.47
N GLU A 253 16.23 -4.70 2.54
CA GLU A 253 14.90 -4.22 2.19
C GLU A 253 13.93 -4.36 3.37
N MET A 254 13.99 -5.47 4.13
CA MET A 254 13.15 -5.72 5.30
C MET A 254 13.40 -4.78 6.48
N GLU A 255 14.55 -4.13 6.52
CA GLU A 255 14.91 -3.14 7.54
C GLU A 255 14.67 -1.68 7.11
N THR A 256 14.39 -1.45 5.81
CA THR A 256 14.31 -0.12 5.21
C THR A 256 12.86 0.34 5.09
N GLU A 257 12.52 1.42 5.81
CA GLU A 257 11.27 2.15 5.56
C GLU A 257 11.35 2.93 4.26
N ILE A 258 10.22 2.96 3.53
CA ILE A 258 10.08 3.75 2.30
C ILE A 258 9.30 5.05 2.57
N SER A 259 9.14 5.88 1.55
CA SER A 259 8.36 7.13 1.66
C SER A 259 6.94 6.84 2.17
N PRO A 260 6.40 7.64 3.11
CA PRO A 260 5.06 7.42 3.65
C PRO A 260 3.99 7.64 2.58
N GLY A 261 2.87 6.95 2.74
CA GLY A 261 1.70 7.11 1.90
C GLY A 261 0.67 8.08 2.48
N TYR A 262 -0.03 7.63 3.53
CA TYR A 262 -1.02 8.41 4.27
C TYR A 262 -0.53 8.80 5.67
N GLU A 263 0.60 8.22 6.10
CA GLU A 263 1.21 8.56 7.39
C GLU A 263 1.58 10.05 7.44
N VAL A 264 1.21 10.69 8.53
CA VAL A 264 1.55 12.10 8.85
C VAL A 264 2.85 12.12 9.65
N ARG A 265 3.87 12.81 9.14
CA ARG A 265 5.19 12.96 9.78
C ARG A 265 5.44 14.37 10.25
#